data_b898160d5aaa84692818e2d21d69108b
#
_entry.id   b898160d5aaa84692818e2d21d69108b
#
_cell.length_a   1.000
_cell.length_b   1.000
_cell.length_c   1.000
_cell.angle_alpha   90.00
_cell.angle_beta   90.00
_cell.angle_gamma   90.00
#
_symmetry.space_group_name_H-M   'P 1'
#
loop_
_entity.id
_entity.type
_entity.pdbx_description
1 polymer ?
#
loop_
_entity_poly.entity_id
_entity_poly.type
_entity_poly.pdbx_seq_one_letter_code
_entity_poly.pdbx_strand_id
1 'polypeptide(L)'
;MTDSAARMGEELARSIHPEKVFPFLPGMTTANLAALYGMDEPAYAAIRERFAAQTAATAKDLLAEPSFGAAVDRLPFADGQTLAVIGESTTDAADSWLEILGHLIGLRRPGDAIRLVNAAISGYPTTMLQRVMAETLQRHQPSWVAMFAGTNDVLRYGTGATKPLVTGTETAWNLAEMGRQAAAAGARVIWMTPTACDTTRIAAYPPFRGQQIWLEDDDLRAVDDAIRTTAGADDMVVDLSDAFGIPPDAGLLRADGLHPTLAGQKAIARRFVERLAGSSQA
;
A
#
# COMPACT_ATOMS: atom_id res chain seq x y z
N MET A 1 13.03 -21.61 -18.87
CA MET A 1 13.40 -20.89 -17.63
C MET A 1 13.53 -21.89 -16.48
N THR A 2 14.49 -21.70 -15.57
CA THR A 2 14.52 -22.48 -14.32
C THR A 2 13.34 -22.05 -13.43
N ASP A 3 12.82 -22.94 -12.59
CA ASP A 3 11.72 -22.66 -11.64
C ASP A 3 12.02 -21.41 -10.77
N SER A 4 13.27 -21.19 -10.40
CA SER A 4 13.74 -20.02 -9.66
C SER A 4 13.59 -18.69 -10.45
N ALA A 5 13.88 -18.69 -11.76
CA ALA A 5 13.74 -17.49 -12.58
C ALA A 5 12.26 -17.14 -12.82
N ALA A 6 11.41 -18.15 -12.98
CA ALA A 6 9.96 -17.93 -13.10
C ALA A 6 9.35 -17.32 -11.84
N ARG A 7 9.74 -17.82 -10.66
CA ARG A 7 9.30 -17.26 -9.37
C ARG A 7 9.79 -15.82 -9.18
N MET A 8 11.02 -15.52 -9.55
CA MET A 8 11.56 -14.16 -9.49
C MET A 8 10.76 -13.22 -10.40
N GLY A 9 10.48 -13.63 -11.64
CA GLY A 9 9.67 -12.85 -12.58
C GLY A 9 8.26 -12.54 -12.02
N GLU A 10 7.62 -13.54 -11.40
CA GLU A 10 6.32 -13.35 -10.74
C GLU A 10 6.38 -12.36 -9.57
N GLU A 11 7.40 -12.45 -8.71
CA GLU A 11 7.58 -11.50 -7.60
C GLU A 11 7.82 -10.07 -8.11
N LEU A 12 8.59 -9.92 -9.17
CA LEU A 12 8.81 -8.62 -9.81
C LEU A 12 7.52 -8.07 -10.41
N ALA A 13 6.77 -8.88 -11.16
CA ALA A 13 5.49 -8.48 -11.77
C ALA A 13 4.41 -8.14 -10.73
N ARG A 14 4.53 -8.68 -9.50
CA ARG A 14 3.65 -8.34 -8.38
C ARG A 14 3.97 -6.98 -7.79
N SER A 15 5.25 -6.64 -7.66
CA SER A 15 5.71 -5.59 -6.73
C SER A 15 6.38 -4.41 -7.42
N ILE A 16 6.75 -4.51 -8.69
CA ILE A 16 7.47 -3.46 -9.43
C ILE A 16 6.68 -3.08 -10.67
N HIS A 17 6.30 -1.82 -10.75
CA HIS A 17 5.46 -1.29 -11.83
C HIS A 17 6.15 -0.11 -12.53
N PRO A 18 7.10 -0.38 -13.47
CA PRO A 18 7.87 0.67 -14.15
C PRO A 18 6.99 1.66 -14.90
N GLU A 19 5.84 1.21 -15.41
CA GLU A 19 4.84 2.03 -16.10
C GLU A 19 4.23 3.13 -15.22
N LYS A 20 4.25 2.96 -13.89
CA LYS A 20 3.82 3.99 -12.94
C LYS A 20 4.93 5.02 -12.68
N VAL A 21 6.18 4.58 -12.72
CA VAL A 21 7.36 5.44 -12.52
C VAL A 21 7.68 6.26 -13.76
N PHE A 22 7.51 5.65 -14.94
CA PHE A 22 7.86 6.23 -16.24
C PHE A 22 6.67 6.25 -17.21
N PRO A 23 5.52 6.85 -16.84
CA PRO A 23 4.29 6.79 -17.65
C PRO A 23 4.42 7.51 -19.00
N PHE A 24 5.46 8.33 -19.16
CA PHE A 24 5.74 9.10 -20.38
C PHE A 24 6.58 8.30 -21.41
N LEU A 25 7.12 7.13 -21.04
CA LEU A 25 7.91 6.34 -21.97
C LEU A 25 7.01 5.50 -22.88
N PRO A 26 7.08 5.67 -24.22
CA PRO A 26 6.21 4.95 -25.15
C PRO A 26 6.48 3.44 -25.18
N GLY A 27 7.62 3.00 -24.64
CA GLY A 27 7.99 1.59 -24.52
C GLY A 27 7.32 0.83 -23.36
N MET A 28 6.49 1.46 -22.54
CA MET A 28 5.79 0.80 -21.42
C MET A 28 4.54 0.03 -21.91
N THR A 29 4.75 -0.89 -22.86
CA THR A 29 3.71 -1.79 -23.37
C THR A 29 3.66 -3.08 -22.56
N THR A 30 2.52 -3.78 -22.58
CA THR A 30 2.36 -5.08 -21.90
C THR A 30 3.43 -6.09 -22.30
N ALA A 31 3.76 -6.17 -23.59
CA ALA A 31 4.79 -7.06 -24.12
C ALA A 31 6.19 -6.73 -23.55
N ASN A 32 6.54 -5.44 -23.48
CA ASN A 32 7.83 -5.00 -22.94
C ASN A 32 7.90 -5.20 -21.42
N LEU A 33 6.81 -4.95 -20.70
CA LEU A 33 6.74 -5.23 -19.27
C LEU A 33 6.92 -6.73 -18.99
N ALA A 34 6.25 -7.60 -19.76
CA ALA A 34 6.44 -9.04 -19.66
C ALA A 34 7.91 -9.43 -19.85
N ALA A 35 8.56 -8.87 -20.89
CA ALA A 35 9.97 -9.12 -21.17
C ALA A 35 10.90 -8.63 -20.05
N LEU A 36 10.61 -7.50 -19.40
CA LEU A 36 11.36 -7.01 -18.22
C LEU A 36 11.31 -7.99 -17.05
N TYR A 37 10.19 -8.71 -16.88
CA TYR A 37 10.05 -9.75 -15.86
C TYR A 37 10.53 -11.14 -16.31
N GLY A 38 11.14 -11.24 -17.51
CA GLY A 38 11.68 -12.49 -18.04
C GLY A 38 10.62 -13.47 -18.49
N MET A 39 9.45 -13.02 -18.95
CA MET A 39 8.33 -13.85 -19.40
C MET A 39 7.77 -13.35 -20.73
N ASP A 40 6.92 -14.13 -21.38
CA ASP A 40 6.14 -13.68 -22.53
C ASP A 40 4.83 -12.99 -22.08
N GLU A 41 4.20 -12.30 -23.02
CA GLU A 41 2.96 -11.54 -22.73
C GLU A 41 1.80 -12.43 -22.24
N PRO A 42 1.53 -13.64 -22.79
CA PRO A 42 0.53 -14.53 -22.24
C PRO A 42 0.78 -14.97 -20.80
N ALA A 43 2.04 -15.29 -20.45
CA ALA A 43 2.40 -15.65 -19.08
C ALA A 43 2.20 -14.47 -18.11
N TYR A 44 2.58 -13.26 -18.52
CA TYR A 44 2.35 -12.05 -17.75
C TYR A 44 0.85 -11.77 -17.54
N ALA A 45 0.05 -11.88 -18.60
CA ALA A 45 -1.41 -11.72 -18.51
C ALA A 45 -2.02 -12.74 -17.53
N ALA A 46 -1.64 -14.02 -17.64
CA ALA A 46 -2.13 -15.08 -16.75
C ALA A 46 -1.77 -14.82 -15.27
N ILE A 47 -0.58 -14.27 -14.98
CA ILE A 47 -0.17 -13.88 -13.62
C ILE A 47 -1.05 -12.75 -13.10
N ARG A 48 -1.30 -11.72 -13.89
CA ARG A 48 -2.18 -10.60 -13.51
C ARG A 48 -3.61 -11.04 -13.26
N GLU A 49 -4.16 -11.89 -14.13
CA GLU A 49 -5.49 -12.49 -13.95
C GLU A 49 -5.57 -13.31 -12.66
N ARG A 50 -4.52 -14.07 -12.34
CA ARG A 50 -4.46 -14.83 -11.09
C ARG A 50 -4.47 -13.92 -9.86
N PHE A 51 -3.72 -12.83 -9.84
CA PHE A 51 -3.77 -11.86 -8.74
C PHE A 51 -5.15 -11.22 -8.61
N ALA A 52 -5.75 -10.81 -9.71
CA ALA A 52 -7.11 -10.27 -9.70
C ALA A 52 -8.14 -11.29 -9.21
N ALA A 53 -8.02 -12.56 -9.60
CA ALA A 53 -8.90 -13.63 -9.12
C ALA A 53 -8.72 -13.90 -7.62
N GLN A 54 -7.49 -13.84 -7.10
CA GLN A 54 -7.18 -14.02 -5.67
C GLN A 54 -7.77 -12.88 -4.82
N THR A 55 -7.60 -11.62 -5.24
CA THR A 55 -8.17 -10.47 -4.53
C THR A 55 -9.69 -10.46 -4.59
N ALA A 56 -10.30 -10.85 -5.72
CA ALA A 56 -11.75 -11.01 -5.86
C ALA A 56 -12.31 -12.12 -4.95
N ALA A 57 -11.61 -13.27 -4.86
CA ALA A 57 -12.00 -14.35 -3.96
C ALA A 57 -11.88 -13.91 -2.49
N THR A 58 -10.83 -13.18 -2.13
CA THR A 58 -10.62 -12.62 -0.79
C THR A 58 -11.73 -11.63 -0.42
N ALA A 59 -12.16 -10.79 -1.34
CA ALA A 59 -13.27 -9.87 -1.11
C ALA A 59 -14.60 -10.62 -0.86
N LYS A 60 -14.88 -11.66 -1.63
CA LYS A 60 -16.07 -12.53 -1.43
C LYS A 60 -16.04 -13.23 -0.08
N ASP A 61 -14.88 -13.71 0.35
CA ASP A 61 -14.69 -14.34 1.63
C ASP A 61 -14.95 -13.36 2.79
N LEU A 62 -14.48 -12.11 2.69
CA LEU A 62 -14.82 -11.06 3.65
C LEU A 62 -16.33 -10.77 3.68
N LEU A 63 -16.99 -10.73 2.54
CA LEU A 63 -18.43 -10.47 2.43
C LEU A 63 -19.30 -11.65 2.88
N ALA A 64 -18.74 -12.83 3.11
CA ALA A 64 -19.46 -13.94 3.75
C ALA A 64 -19.84 -13.61 5.20
N GLU A 65 -19.23 -12.60 5.82
CA GLU A 65 -19.62 -12.02 7.10
C GLU A 65 -20.64 -10.88 6.85
N PRO A 66 -21.94 -11.04 7.19
CA PRO A 66 -22.95 -10.02 6.89
C PRO A 66 -22.68 -8.66 7.54
N SER A 67 -22.09 -8.64 8.75
CA SER A 67 -21.69 -7.42 9.45
C SER A 67 -20.62 -6.65 8.71
N PHE A 68 -19.66 -7.36 8.08
CA PHE A 68 -18.63 -6.74 7.27
C PHE A 68 -19.21 -6.18 5.95
N GLY A 69 -20.11 -6.90 5.29
CA GLY A 69 -20.84 -6.38 4.13
C GLY A 69 -21.56 -5.06 4.45
N ALA A 70 -22.26 -5.02 5.58
CA ALA A 70 -22.91 -3.78 6.05
C ALA A 70 -21.89 -2.65 6.37
N ALA A 71 -20.67 -2.99 6.78
CA ALA A 71 -19.61 -1.99 6.96
C ALA A 71 -19.13 -1.41 5.60
N VAL A 72 -18.99 -2.24 4.57
CA VAL A 72 -18.66 -1.75 3.20
C VAL A 72 -19.74 -0.79 2.68
N ASP A 73 -21.02 -1.06 2.96
CA ASP A 73 -22.14 -0.19 2.56
C ASP A 73 -22.06 1.19 3.23
N ARG A 74 -21.48 1.28 4.43
CA ARG A 74 -21.32 2.53 5.20
C ARG A 74 -20.00 3.26 4.96
N LEU A 75 -19.17 2.82 4.01
CA LEU A 75 -17.96 3.59 3.65
C LEU A 75 -18.35 5.03 3.27
N PRO A 76 -17.59 6.04 3.71
CA PRO A 76 -17.97 7.45 3.60
C PRO A 76 -17.87 8.02 2.18
N PHE A 77 -17.48 7.21 1.22
CA PHE A 77 -17.33 7.64 -0.18
C PHE A 77 -18.70 7.78 -0.84
N ALA A 78 -19.00 8.96 -1.37
CA ALA A 78 -20.23 9.19 -2.14
C ALA A 78 -20.07 8.75 -3.60
N ASP A 79 -21.20 8.63 -4.30
CA ASP A 79 -21.23 8.37 -5.73
C ASP A 79 -20.38 9.38 -6.51
N GLY A 80 -19.62 8.91 -7.49
CA GLY A 80 -18.74 9.72 -8.33
C GLY A 80 -17.43 10.19 -7.65
N GLN A 81 -17.25 9.95 -6.35
CA GLN A 81 -16.03 10.36 -5.67
C GLN A 81 -14.82 9.50 -6.02
N THR A 82 -13.64 10.12 -5.92
CA THR A 82 -12.36 9.45 -6.13
C THR A 82 -11.62 9.36 -4.79
N LEU A 83 -11.17 8.15 -4.43
CA LEU A 83 -10.16 7.89 -3.42
C LEU A 83 -8.82 7.64 -4.12
N ALA A 84 -7.84 8.51 -3.91
CA ALA A 84 -6.46 8.26 -4.30
C ALA A 84 -5.66 7.73 -3.10
N VAL A 85 -4.81 6.75 -3.34
CA VAL A 85 -3.94 6.17 -2.30
C VAL A 85 -2.49 6.46 -2.66
N ILE A 86 -1.83 7.23 -1.81
CA ILE A 86 -0.38 7.49 -1.85
C ILE A 86 0.28 6.48 -0.91
N GLY A 87 1.27 5.76 -1.39
CA GLY A 87 1.88 4.72 -0.58
C GLY A 87 3.07 4.04 -1.25
N GLU A 88 3.40 2.89 -0.72
CA GLU A 88 4.59 2.12 -1.04
C GLU A 88 4.21 0.72 -1.54
N SER A 89 5.18 -0.23 -1.51
CA SER A 89 5.03 -1.59 -2.01
C SER A 89 3.83 -2.36 -1.45
N THR A 90 3.45 -2.13 -0.20
CA THR A 90 2.27 -2.77 0.41
C THR A 90 0.98 -2.44 -0.33
N THR A 91 0.85 -1.22 -0.84
CA THR A 91 -0.32 -0.77 -1.63
C THR A 91 -0.10 -0.95 -3.14
N ASP A 92 1.16 -0.80 -3.60
CA ASP A 92 1.51 -0.94 -5.01
C ASP A 92 1.33 -2.38 -5.53
N ALA A 93 1.48 -3.38 -4.67
CA ALA A 93 1.39 -4.79 -5.03
C ALA A 93 0.11 -5.13 -5.79
N ALA A 94 0.23 -5.95 -6.85
CA ALA A 94 -0.88 -6.36 -7.71
C ALA A 94 -1.97 -7.19 -6.98
N ASP A 95 -1.65 -7.72 -5.79
CA ASP A 95 -2.57 -8.44 -4.91
C ASP A 95 -2.86 -7.64 -3.61
N SER A 96 -2.81 -6.30 -3.68
CA SER A 96 -2.88 -5.41 -2.52
C SER A 96 -4.28 -5.32 -1.89
N TRP A 97 -4.29 -4.78 -0.67
CA TRP A 97 -5.51 -4.43 0.06
C TRP A 97 -6.41 -3.46 -0.72
N LEU A 98 -5.83 -2.60 -1.56
CA LEU A 98 -6.58 -1.65 -2.37
C LEU A 98 -7.33 -2.36 -3.50
N GLU A 99 -6.76 -3.39 -4.10
CA GLU A 99 -7.44 -4.24 -5.08
C GLU A 99 -8.60 -5.01 -4.42
N ILE A 100 -8.39 -5.53 -3.19
CA ILE A 100 -9.46 -6.15 -2.40
C ILE A 100 -10.58 -5.14 -2.14
N LEU A 101 -10.25 -3.90 -1.73
CA LEU A 101 -11.22 -2.83 -1.51
C LEU A 101 -12.01 -2.51 -2.78
N GLY A 102 -11.36 -2.47 -3.93
CA GLY A 102 -12.01 -2.28 -5.22
C GLY A 102 -13.08 -3.33 -5.51
N HIS A 103 -12.76 -4.61 -5.26
CA HIS A 103 -13.73 -5.69 -5.39
C HIS A 103 -14.88 -5.61 -4.36
N LEU A 104 -14.58 -5.23 -3.11
CA LEU A 104 -15.61 -5.03 -2.07
C LEU A 104 -16.62 -3.96 -2.47
N ILE A 105 -16.14 -2.79 -2.91
CA ILE A 105 -16.98 -1.69 -3.38
C ILE A 105 -17.79 -2.12 -4.61
N GLY A 106 -17.15 -2.71 -5.61
CA GLY A 106 -17.80 -3.15 -6.83
C GLY A 106 -18.90 -4.20 -6.60
N LEU A 107 -18.75 -5.07 -5.58
CA LEU A 107 -19.76 -6.09 -5.23
C LEU A 107 -20.90 -5.54 -4.38
N ARG A 108 -20.64 -4.56 -3.50
CA ARG A 108 -21.65 -4.05 -2.55
C ARG A 108 -22.34 -2.77 -3.03
N ARG A 109 -21.62 -1.96 -3.80
CA ARG A 109 -22.04 -0.63 -4.24
C ARG A 109 -21.90 -0.47 -5.76
N PRO A 110 -22.44 -1.41 -6.58
CA PRO A 110 -22.23 -1.42 -8.04
C PRO A 110 -22.88 -0.23 -8.76
N GLY A 111 -23.81 0.46 -8.11
CA GLY A 111 -24.45 1.66 -8.64
C GLY A 111 -23.67 2.94 -8.41
N ASP A 112 -22.67 2.91 -7.53
CA ASP A 112 -21.85 4.07 -7.22
C ASP A 112 -20.61 4.10 -8.13
N ALA A 113 -20.36 5.23 -8.76
CA ALA A 113 -19.20 5.45 -9.60
C ALA A 113 -17.94 5.83 -8.76
N ILE A 114 -17.72 5.15 -7.64
CA ILE A 114 -16.54 5.36 -6.79
C ILE A 114 -15.30 4.90 -7.54
N ARG A 115 -14.32 5.78 -7.66
CA ARG A 115 -13.08 5.51 -8.36
C ARG A 115 -11.92 5.38 -7.38
N LEU A 116 -11.16 4.30 -7.47
CA LEU A 116 -9.93 4.09 -6.73
C LEU A 116 -8.73 4.39 -7.65
N VAL A 117 -7.78 5.17 -7.14
CA VAL A 117 -6.52 5.49 -7.82
C VAL A 117 -5.37 4.97 -6.97
N ASN A 118 -4.68 3.94 -7.47
CA ASN A 118 -3.47 3.43 -6.86
C ASN A 118 -2.27 4.26 -7.33
N ALA A 119 -1.89 5.28 -6.56
CA ALA A 119 -0.72 6.11 -6.80
C ALA A 119 0.51 5.67 -5.97
N ALA A 120 0.44 4.52 -5.32
CA ALA A 120 1.58 3.96 -4.59
C ALA A 120 2.69 3.50 -5.54
N ILE A 121 3.95 3.65 -5.11
CA ILE A 121 5.13 3.21 -5.86
C ILE A 121 6.08 2.47 -4.92
N SER A 122 6.38 1.23 -5.27
CA SER A 122 7.28 0.37 -4.50
C SER A 122 8.66 0.99 -4.31
N GLY A 123 9.17 0.93 -3.09
CA GLY A 123 10.50 1.42 -2.74
C GLY A 123 10.58 2.94 -2.52
N TYR A 124 9.51 3.71 -2.72
CA TYR A 124 9.56 5.16 -2.55
C TYR A 124 9.49 5.55 -1.07
N PRO A 125 10.45 6.33 -0.57
CA PRO A 125 10.34 7.03 0.70
C PRO A 125 9.44 8.26 0.57
N THR A 126 9.03 8.85 1.70
CA THR A 126 8.15 10.03 1.73
C THR A 126 8.70 11.22 0.93
N THR A 127 10.02 11.39 0.85
CA THR A 127 10.66 12.43 0.02
C THR A 127 10.32 12.32 -1.46
N MET A 128 10.18 11.09 -1.98
CA MET A 128 9.79 10.85 -3.37
C MET A 128 8.27 10.89 -3.56
N LEU A 129 7.50 10.48 -2.53
CA LEU A 129 6.04 10.51 -2.55
C LEU A 129 5.46 11.92 -2.59
N GLN A 130 6.19 12.96 -2.17
CA GLN A 130 5.81 14.36 -2.35
C GLN A 130 5.48 14.71 -3.81
N ARG A 131 6.33 14.25 -4.73
CA ARG A 131 6.12 14.46 -6.17
C ARG A 131 4.90 13.69 -6.66
N VAL A 132 4.72 12.45 -6.19
CA VAL A 132 3.56 11.61 -6.53
C VAL A 132 2.27 12.26 -6.05
N MET A 133 2.27 12.84 -4.83
CA MET A 133 1.14 13.57 -4.28
C MET A 133 0.74 14.72 -5.20
N ALA A 134 1.67 15.61 -5.54
CA ALA A 134 1.39 16.77 -6.38
C ALA A 134 0.80 16.37 -7.75
N GLU A 135 1.38 15.36 -8.40
CA GLU A 135 0.88 14.84 -9.69
C GLU A 135 -0.51 14.21 -9.55
N THR A 136 -0.74 13.44 -8.48
CA THR A 136 -2.02 12.77 -8.22
C THR A 136 -3.13 13.78 -7.99
N LEU A 137 -2.89 14.80 -7.17
CA LEU A 137 -3.86 15.87 -6.92
C LEU A 137 -4.22 16.61 -8.21
N GLN A 138 -3.23 16.96 -9.02
CA GLN A 138 -3.45 17.67 -10.29
C GLN A 138 -4.24 16.83 -11.29
N ARG A 139 -3.88 15.56 -11.45
CA ARG A 139 -4.43 14.68 -12.50
C ARG A 139 -5.81 14.14 -12.15
N HIS A 140 -6.03 13.77 -10.89
CA HIS A 140 -7.20 13.00 -10.49
C HIS A 140 -8.22 13.79 -9.67
N GLN A 141 -7.83 14.94 -9.10
CA GLN A 141 -8.67 15.81 -8.26
C GLN A 141 -9.49 14.99 -7.25
N PRO A 142 -8.82 14.16 -6.42
CA PRO A 142 -9.50 13.21 -5.56
C PRO A 142 -10.30 13.93 -4.47
N SER A 143 -11.46 13.38 -4.13
CA SER A 143 -12.25 13.81 -2.96
C SER A 143 -11.66 13.29 -1.64
N TRP A 144 -10.87 12.21 -1.74
CA TRP A 144 -10.22 11.54 -0.63
C TRP A 144 -8.79 11.15 -0.98
N VAL A 145 -7.89 11.34 -0.03
CA VAL A 145 -6.51 10.85 -0.13
C VAL A 145 -6.21 9.97 1.06
N ALA A 146 -5.88 8.71 0.83
CA ALA A 146 -5.32 7.85 1.86
C ALA A 146 -3.79 7.83 1.73
N MET A 147 -3.08 7.94 2.86
CA MET A 147 -1.61 7.92 2.92
C MET A 147 -1.15 6.73 3.75
N PHE A 148 -0.46 5.79 3.10
CA PHE A 148 0.11 4.60 3.72
C PHE A 148 1.60 4.54 3.38
N ALA A 149 2.40 5.32 4.10
CA ALA A 149 3.79 5.64 3.76
C ALA A 149 4.67 5.79 5.01
N GLY A 150 5.98 5.70 4.82
CA GLY A 150 7.00 5.92 5.83
C GLY A 150 7.79 4.65 6.20
N THR A 151 7.37 3.48 5.76
CA THR A 151 8.12 2.23 6.02
C THR A 151 9.45 2.22 5.27
N ASN A 152 9.50 2.76 4.04
CA ASN A 152 10.77 2.86 3.32
C ASN A 152 11.72 3.91 3.91
N ASP A 153 11.19 4.92 4.59
CA ASP A 153 11.99 5.95 5.26
C ASP A 153 12.89 5.37 6.33
N VAL A 154 12.39 4.38 7.08
CA VAL A 154 13.10 3.79 8.21
C VAL A 154 14.09 2.70 7.82
N LEU A 155 14.14 2.30 6.56
CA LEU A 155 15.12 1.33 6.08
C LEU A 155 16.54 1.89 6.18
N ARG A 156 17.46 1.04 6.62
CA ARG A 156 18.88 1.32 6.70
C ARG A 156 19.63 0.47 5.69
N TYR A 157 20.65 1.04 5.06
CA TYR A 157 21.45 0.42 4.01
C TYR A 157 22.91 0.41 4.41
N GLY A 158 23.53 -0.76 4.37
CA GLY A 158 24.94 -0.95 4.71
C GLY A 158 25.16 -1.37 6.15
N THR A 159 26.30 -2.05 6.38
CA THR A 159 26.72 -2.53 7.70
C THR A 159 27.01 -1.34 8.61
N GLY A 160 26.34 -1.31 9.77
CA GLY A 160 26.56 -0.25 10.77
C GLY A 160 26.01 1.12 10.36
N ALA A 161 25.05 1.17 9.45
CA ALA A 161 24.36 2.41 9.14
C ALA A 161 23.78 3.03 10.43
N THR A 162 24.12 4.29 10.70
CA THR A 162 23.72 5.01 11.92
C THR A 162 22.47 5.83 11.75
N LYS A 163 21.95 5.91 10.53
CA LYS A 163 20.69 6.64 10.25
C LYS A 163 19.82 5.86 9.28
N PRO A 164 18.49 6.01 9.34
CA PRO A 164 17.58 5.52 8.32
C PRO A 164 17.75 6.29 7.00
N LEU A 165 17.10 5.80 5.95
CA LEU A 165 17.11 6.43 4.62
C LEU A 165 16.62 7.88 4.68
N VAL A 166 15.53 8.13 5.40
CA VAL A 166 15.00 9.46 5.72
C VAL A 166 14.94 9.60 7.24
N THR A 167 15.38 10.74 7.77
CA THR A 167 15.32 10.97 9.23
C THR A 167 13.88 11.14 9.70
N GLY A 168 13.58 10.74 10.94
CA GLY A 168 12.22 10.84 11.49
C GLY A 168 11.66 12.27 11.44
N THR A 169 12.49 13.31 11.65
CA THR A 169 12.09 14.71 11.51
C THR A 169 11.66 15.04 10.08
N GLU A 170 12.40 14.56 9.09
CA GLU A 170 12.08 14.80 7.69
C GLU A 170 10.85 14.00 7.27
N THR A 171 10.73 12.75 7.73
CA THR A 171 9.50 11.95 7.53
C THR A 171 8.26 12.69 8.05
N ALA A 172 8.32 13.21 9.27
CA ALA A 172 7.22 13.99 9.86
C ALA A 172 6.90 15.24 9.02
N TRP A 173 7.90 15.97 8.55
CA TRP A 173 7.69 17.13 7.67
C TRP A 173 7.08 16.75 6.32
N ASN A 174 7.54 15.67 5.73
CA ASN A 174 7.02 15.18 4.45
C ASN A 174 5.54 14.76 4.58
N LEU A 175 5.19 14.03 5.63
CA LEU A 175 3.81 13.65 5.92
C LEU A 175 2.92 14.89 6.13
N ALA A 176 3.36 15.84 6.98
CA ALA A 176 2.63 17.07 7.23
C ALA A 176 2.42 17.90 5.94
N GLU A 177 3.43 18.02 5.09
CA GLU A 177 3.33 18.75 3.83
C GLU A 177 2.37 18.06 2.85
N MET A 178 2.42 16.73 2.74
CA MET A 178 1.46 15.98 1.90
C MET A 178 0.03 16.15 2.41
N GLY A 179 -0.20 16.09 3.73
CA GLY A 179 -1.51 16.35 4.33
C GLY A 179 -2.02 17.75 4.02
N ARG A 180 -1.15 18.77 4.16
CA ARG A 180 -1.47 20.16 3.83
C ARG A 180 -1.83 20.33 2.34
N GLN A 181 -1.12 19.68 1.44
CA GLN A 181 -1.41 19.72 -0.01
C GLN A 181 -2.76 19.06 -0.32
N ALA A 182 -3.07 17.91 0.28
CA ALA A 182 -4.35 17.24 0.12
C ALA A 182 -5.51 18.13 0.61
N ALA A 183 -5.39 18.71 1.82
CA ALA A 183 -6.38 19.62 2.36
C ALA A 183 -6.54 20.89 1.51
N ALA A 184 -5.46 21.50 1.02
CA ALA A 184 -5.49 22.65 0.14
C ALA A 184 -6.18 22.35 -1.21
N ALA A 185 -6.15 21.11 -1.67
CA ALA A 185 -6.87 20.63 -2.85
C ALA A 185 -8.35 20.28 -2.54
N GLY A 186 -8.81 20.43 -1.29
CA GLY A 186 -10.17 20.09 -0.86
C GLY A 186 -10.40 18.59 -0.63
N ALA A 187 -9.36 17.78 -0.61
CA ALA A 187 -9.48 16.36 -0.33
C ALA A 187 -9.51 16.08 1.19
N ARG A 188 -10.35 15.14 1.62
CA ARG A 188 -10.32 14.60 2.98
C ARG A 188 -9.17 13.59 3.11
N VAL A 189 -8.53 13.58 4.26
CA VAL A 189 -7.34 12.76 4.48
C VAL A 189 -7.65 11.53 5.33
N ILE A 190 -7.09 10.40 4.91
CA ILE A 190 -7.09 9.13 5.66
C ILE A 190 -5.61 8.76 5.88
N TRP A 191 -5.17 8.76 7.11
CA TRP A 191 -3.85 8.30 7.50
C TRP A 191 -3.88 6.81 7.82
N MET A 192 -2.87 6.07 7.39
CA MET A 192 -2.72 4.66 7.72
C MET A 192 -1.36 4.47 8.38
N THR A 193 -1.36 3.93 9.60
CA THR A 193 -0.11 3.67 10.33
C THR A 193 0.63 2.47 9.73
N PRO A 194 1.97 2.37 9.89
CA PRO A 194 2.71 1.19 9.46
C PRO A 194 2.18 -0.09 10.12
N THR A 195 2.26 -1.20 9.41
CA THR A 195 2.08 -2.54 10.00
C THR A 195 3.34 -2.98 10.72
N ALA A 196 3.19 -3.87 11.71
CA ALA A 196 4.34 -4.51 12.34
C ALA A 196 5.15 -5.33 11.30
N CYS A 197 6.47 -5.33 11.44
CA CYS A 197 7.42 -6.08 10.61
C CYS A 197 8.19 -7.08 11.46
N ASP A 198 8.76 -8.12 10.85
CA ASP A 198 9.68 -9.05 11.49
C ASP A 198 11.12 -8.66 11.12
N THR A 199 11.75 -7.85 11.97
CA THR A 199 13.10 -7.32 11.75
C THR A 199 14.16 -8.41 11.66
N THR A 200 13.95 -9.54 12.33
CA THR A 200 14.85 -10.71 12.24
C THR A 200 14.78 -11.33 10.85
N ARG A 201 13.58 -11.51 10.30
CA ARG A 201 13.40 -12.05 8.94
C ARG A 201 13.91 -11.07 7.89
N ILE A 202 13.68 -9.77 8.06
CA ILE A 202 14.21 -8.73 7.16
C ILE A 202 15.73 -8.85 7.05
N ALA A 203 16.44 -8.88 8.17
CA ALA A 203 17.90 -8.98 8.20
C ALA A 203 18.42 -10.31 7.64
N ALA A 204 17.65 -11.39 7.76
CA ALA A 204 18.00 -12.74 7.28
C ALA A 204 17.63 -12.98 5.80
N TYR A 205 16.69 -12.24 5.24
CA TYR A 205 16.19 -12.47 3.88
C TYR A 205 17.28 -12.27 2.83
N PRO A 206 17.62 -13.28 1.99
CA PRO A 206 18.81 -13.23 1.14
C PRO A 206 18.94 -11.99 0.25
N PRO A 207 17.88 -11.51 -0.46
CA PRO A 207 17.97 -10.29 -1.24
C PRO A 207 18.25 -9.04 -0.40
N PHE A 208 17.65 -8.90 0.78
CA PHE A 208 17.88 -7.78 1.68
C PHE A 208 19.26 -7.85 2.33
N ARG A 209 19.66 -9.03 2.78
CA ARG A 209 21.01 -9.27 3.30
C ARG A 209 22.10 -8.95 2.28
N GLY A 210 21.86 -9.28 1.00
CA GLY A 210 22.80 -8.93 -0.09
C GLY A 210 22.99 -7.45 -0.27
N GLN A 211 21.97 -6.65 0.03
CA GLN A 211 21.98 -5.19 0.01
C GLN A 211 22.24 -4.57 1.40
N GLN A 212 22.39 -5.41 2.43
CA GLN A 212 22.56 -5.00 3.84
C GLN A 212 21.40 -4.11 4.32
N ILE A 213 20.16 -4.48 3.95
CA ILE A 213 18.94 -3.77 4.36
C ILE A 213 18.47 -4.29 5.72
N TRP A 214 18.14 -3.39 6.61
CA TRP A 214 17.59 -3.64 7.92
C TRP A 214 16.81 -2.44 8.44
N LEU A 215 16.05 -2.58 9.51
CA LEU A 215 15.35 -1.48 10.18
C LEU A 215 15.27 -1.77 11.69
N GLU A 216 14.95 -0.74 12.45
CA GLU A 216 14.69 -0.81 13.89
C GLU A 216 13.20 -0.59 14.18
N ASP A 217 12.63 -1.34 15.12
CA ASP A 217 11.23 -1.21 15.51
C ASP A 217 10.92 0.18 16.07
N ASP A 218 11.90 0.83 16.74
CA ASP A 218 11.74 2.19 17.28
C ASP A 218 11.57 3.23 16.16
N ASP A 219 12.27 3.07 15.05
CA ASP A 219 12.10 3.96 13.90
C ASP A 219 10.70 3.82 13.29
N LEU A 220 10.17 2.59 13.24
CA LEU A 220 8.82 2.33 12.73
C LEU A 220 7.75 2.91 13.66
N ARG A 221 7.94 2.81 14.98
CA ARG A 221 7.08 3.48 15.97
C ARG A 221 7.11 5.00 15.83
N ALA A 222 8.27 5.58 15.54
CA ALA A 222 8.38 7.01 15.31
C ALA A 222 7.58 7.49 14.08
N VAL A 223 7.44 6.66 13.04
CA VAL A 223 6.55 6.96 11.90
C VAL A 223 5.08 6.94 12.34
N ASP A 224 4.68 5.95 13.14
CA ASP A 224 3.30 5.89 13.69
C ASP A 224 2.99 7.15 14.51
N ASP A 225 3.89 7.54 15.41
CA ASP A 225 3.75 8.77 16.22
C ASP A 225 3.67 10.03 15.35
N ALA A 226 4.50 10.11 14.30
CA ALA A 226 4.47 11.23 13.36
C ALA A 226 3.13 11.33 12.62
N ILE A 227 2.57 10.20 12.16
CA ILE A 227 1.25 10.14 11.53
C ILE A 227 0.17 10.63 12.49
N ARG A 228 0.14 10.11 13.72
CA ARG A 228 -0.87 10.49 14.72
C ARG A 228 -0.78 11.97 15.12
N THR A 229 0.44 12.50 15.17
CA THR A 229 0.68 13.92 15.48
C THR A 229 0.30 14.83 14.32
N THR A 230 0.46 14.35 13.08
CA THR A 230 0.14 15.12 11.87
C THR A 230 -1.35 15.14 11.56
N ALA A 231 -2.07 14.09 11.93
CA ALA A 231 -3.50 13.97 11.67
C ALA A 231 -4.28 15.11 12.30
N GLY A 232 -5.05 15.84 11.50
CA GLY A 232 -5.95 16.91 11.93
C GLY A 232 -7.22 16.35 12.59
N ALA A 233 -8.00 17.23 13.22
CA ALA A 233 -9.22 16.84 13.93
C ALA A 233 -10.29 16.20 13.00
N ASP A 234 -10.31 16.60 11.73
CA ASP A 234 -11.24 16.09 10.71
C ASP A 234 -10.69 14.90 9.92
N ASP A 235 -9.43 14.53 10.16
CA ASP A 235 -8.77 13.41 9.48
C ASP A 235 -9.18 12.07 10.11
N MET A 236 -9.09 11.02 9.31
CA MET A 236 -9.28 9.67 9.81
C MET A 236 -7.93 8.97 9.96
N VAL A 237 -7.73 8.28 11.08
CA VAL A 237 -6.55 7.42 11.27
C VAL A 237 -6.99 5.97 11.28
N VAL A 238 -6.46 5.18 10.35
CA VAL A 238 -6.58 3.72 10.32
C VAL A 238 -5.35 3.15 11.02
N ASP A 239 -5.55 2.65 12.23
CA ASP A 239 -4.49 2.03 13.02
C ASP A 239 -4.23 0.60 12.52
N LEU A 240 -3.03 0.38 12.02
CA LEU A 240 -2.55 -0.92 11.53
C LEU A 240 -1.41 -1.48 12.39
N SER A 241 -0.98 -0.77 13.43
CA SER A 241 0.20 -1.14 14.23
C SER A 241 0.08 -2.53 14.87
N ASP A 242 -1.12 -2.95 15.22
CA ASP A 242 -1.42 -4.28 15.77
C ASP A 242 -2.16 -5.21 14.80
N ALA A 243 -2.39 -4.77 13.56
CA ALA A 243 -3.17 -5.54 12.57
C ALA A 243 -2.57 -6.93 12.27
N PHE A 244 -1.28 -7.08 12.49
CA PHE A 244 -0.55 -8.34 12.31
C PHE A 244 -0.20 -9.04 13.61
N GLY A 245 -0.60 -8.49 14.76
CA GLY A 245 -0.18 -8.94 16.09
C GLY A 245 1.18 -8.35 16.51
N ILE A 246 1.52 -8.51 17.81
CA ILE A 246 2.80 -8.10 18.39
C ILE A 246 3.31 -9.25 19.27
N PRO A 247 4.33 -10.02 18.84
CA PRO A 247 5.04 -9.93 17.54
C PRO A 247 4.12 -10.28 16.35
N PRO A 248 4.48 -9.88 15.13
CA PRO A 248 3.63 -10.12 13.96
C PRO A 248 3.49 -11.62 13.66
N ASP A 249 2.26 -12.04 13.32
CA ASP A 249 2.00 -13.40 12.87
C ASP A 249 2.76 -13.68 11.56
N ALA A 250 3.60 -14.71 11.58
CA ALA A 250 4.43 -15.10 10.47
C ALA A 250 3.63 -15.45 9.20
N GLY A 251 2.37 -15.86 9.33
CA GLY A 251 1.48 -16.15 8.20
C GLY A 251 0.95 -14.89 7.48
N LEU A 252 1.01 -13.73 8.13
CA LEU A 252 0.57 -12.46 7.55
C LEU A 252 1.69 -11.73 6.81
N LEU A 253 2.94 -12.11 7.03
CA LEU A 253 4.13 -11.57 6.37
C LEU A 253 4.74 -12.58 5.41
N ARG A 254 5.25 -12.10 4.27
CA ARG A 254 6.05 -12.89 3.33
C ARG A 254 7.37 -13.33 3.97
N ALA A 255 8.13 -14.14 3.23
CA ALA A 255 9.42 -14.65 3.69
C ALA A 255 10.41 -13.53 4.04
N ASP A 256 10.26 -12.34 3.45
CA ASP A 256 11.09 -11.18 3.72
C ASP A 256 10.82 -10.49 5.06
N GLY A 257 9.74 -10.83 5.77
CA GLY A 257 9.38 -10.23 7.06
C GLY A 257 8.86 -8.80 6.99
N LEU A 258 8.73 -8.23 5.78
CA LEU A 258 8.31 -6.85 5.55
C LEU A 258 6.97 -6.77 4.81
N HIS A 259 6.86 -7.46 3.68
CA HIS A 259 5.67 -7.37 2.84
C HIS A 259 4.56 -8.31 3.29
N PRO A 260 3.30 -7.86 3.24
CA PRO A 260 2.16 -8.71 3.59
C PRO A 260 1.97 -9.88 2.60
N THR A 261 1.54 -11.01 3.11
CA THR A 261 0.90 -12.07 2.31
C THR A 261 -0.50 -11.61 1.88
N LEU A 262 -1.20 -12.39 1.04
CA LEU A 262 -2.61 -12.12 0.73
C LEU A 262 -3.48 -12.09 2.00
N ALA A 263 -3.17 -12.92 3.00
CA ALA A 263 -3.85 -12.87 4.30
C ALA A 263 -3.55 -11.57 5.05
N GLY A 264 -2.31 -11.06 5.00
CA GLY A 264 -1.95 -9.74 5.53
C GLY A 264 -2.67 -8.61 4.79
N GLN A 265 -2.73 -8.66 3.47
CA GLN A 265 -3.49 -7.69 2.66
C GLN A 265 -5.00 -7.70 3.01
N LYS A 266 -5.57 -8.89 3.23
CA LYS A 266 -6.95 -9.07 3.74
C LYS A 266 -7.14 -8.38 5.10
N ALA A 267 -6.18 -8.52 6.02
CA ALA A 267 -6.25 -7.89 7.34
C ALA A 267 -6.22 -6.36 7.24
N ILE A 268 -5.38 -5.80 6.37
CA ILE A 268 -5.33 -4.34 6.10
C ILE A 268 -6.67 -3.86 5.52
N ALA A 269 -7.20 -4.54 4.50
CA ALA A 269 -8.47 -4.17 3.89
C ALA A 269 -9.62 -4.20 4.92
N ARG A 270 -9.65 -5.21 5.80
CA ARG A 270 -10.63 -5.32 6.89
C ARG A 270 -10.54 -4.12 7.83
N ARG A 271 -9.35 -3.81 8.35
CA ARG A 271 -9.15 -2.67 9.26
C ARG A 271 -9.55 -1.35 8.63
N PHE A 272 -9.19 -1.15 7.36
CA PHE A 272 -9.56 0.05 6.63
C PHE A 272 -11.09 0.22 6.58
N VAL A 273 -11.82 -0.80 6.15
CA VAL A 273 -13.29 -0.77 6.04
C VAL A 273 -13.93 -0.57 7.42
N GLU A 274 -13.55 -1.35 8.43
CA GLU A 274 -14.14 -1.28 9.77
C GLU A 274 -13.94 0.09 10.40
N ARG A 275 -12.75 0.68 10.26
CA ARG A 275 -12.43 1.99 10.81
C ARG A 275 -13.25 3.11 10.15
N LEU A 276 -13.35 3.10 8.82
CA LEU A 276 -14.09 4.13 8.10
C LEU A 276 -15.61 4.01 8.30
N ALA A 277 -16.14 2.79 8.34
CA ALA A 277 -17.56 2.55 8.60
C ALA A 277 -17.99 2.98 10.02
N GLY A 278 -17.09 2.86 11.00
CA GLY A 278 -17.35 3.28 12.40
C GLY A 278 -17.40 4.80 12.57
N SER A 279 -16.65 5.56 11.77
CA SER A 279 -16.65 7.02 11.83
C SER A 279 -17.87 7.69 11.19
N SER A 280 -18.67 6.94 10.43
CA SER A 280 -19.90 7.44 9.81
C SER A 280 -21.09 7.51 10.80
N GLN A 281 -20.92 7.09 12.06
CA GLN A 281 -21.97 7.06 13.09
C GLN A 281 -21.79 8.12 14.19
N ALA A 282 -20.74 8.91 14.13
CA ALA A 282 -20.43 9.99 15.07
C ALA A 282 -20.65 11.37 14.42
#